data_60e8e87b1c3711d5cf8a4e9ec59058e9
#
_entry.id   60e8e87b1c3711d5cf8a4e9ec59058e9
#
_cell.length_a   1.000
_cell.length_b   1.000
_cell.length_c   1.000
_cell.angle_alpha   90.00
_cell.angle_beta   90.00
_cell.angle_gamma   90.00
#
_symmetry.space_group_name_H-M   'P 1'
#
loop_
_entity.id
_entity.type
_entity.pdbx_description
1 polymer ?
#
loop_
_entity_poly.entity_id
_entity_poly.type
_entity_poly.pdbx_seq_one_letter_code
_entity_poly.pdbx_strand_id
1 'polypeptide(L)' 'MSSRWTVVWSVYDEKVFGPTQKYRQFEDHQSAKWFAKEMEKCYNWAICVESRLLDDF' A
#
# COMPACT_ATOMS: atom_id res chain seq x y z
N MET A 1 -6.08 19.58 8.99
CA MET A 1 -5.31 18.36 9.15
C MET A 1 -5.12 17.68 7.82
N SER A 2 -3.91 17.29 7.54
CA SER A 2 -3.63 16.62 6.28
C SER A 2 -4.04 15.15 6.35
N SER A 3 -4.76 14.72 5.34
CA SER A 3 -5.08 13.31 5.18
C SER A 3 -3.86 12.61 4.60
N ARG A 4 -3.55 11.45 5.12
CA ARG A 4 -2.51 10.60 4.56
C ARG A 4 -3.13 9.38 3.91
N TRP A 5 -2.47 8.89 2.93
CA TRP A 5 -2.93 7.71 2.20
C TRP A 5 -1.84 6.66 2.23
N THR A 6 -2.22 5.44 2.53
CA THR A 6 -1.28 4.33 2.59
C THR A 6 -1.62 3.33 1.50
N VAL A 7 -0.61 2.97 0.73
CA VAL A 7 -0.75 1.91 -0.27
C VAL A 7 -0.11 0.67 0.31
N VAL A 8 -0.86 -0.43 0.32
CA VAL A 8 -0.39 -1.72 0.83
C VAL A 8 -0.39 -2.71 -0.32
N TRP A 9 0.70 -3.43 -0.47
CA TRP A 9 0.79 -4.46 -1.49
C TRP A 9 1.48 -5.68 -0.92
N SER A 10 1.35 -6.79 -1.61
CA SER A 10 1.91 -8.06 -1.16
C SER A 10 3.01 -8.49 -2.13
N VAL A 11 4.15 -8.88 -1.58
CA VAL A 11 5.25 -9.42 -2.39
C VAL A 11 5.62 -10.79 -1.85
N TYR A 12 6.08 -11.66 -2.74
CA TYR A 12 6.59 -12.95 -2.32
C TYR A 12 8.00 -12.77 -1.77
N ASP A 13 8.24 -13.31 -0.60
CA ASP A 13 9.55 -13.23 0.05
C ASP A 13 10.09 -14.65 0.21
N GLU A 14 11.18 -14.95 -0.47
CA GLU A 14 11.79 -16.28 -0.42
C GLU A 14 12.31 -16.63 0.96
N LYS A 15 12.68 -15.63 1.75
CA LYS A 15 13.23 -15.86 3.09
C LYS A 15 12.19 -16.41 4.05
N VAL A 16 10.94 -16.02 3.87
CA VAL A 16 9.86 -16.49 4.73
C VAL A 16 8.94 -17.48 4.03
N PHE A 17 9.23 -17.81 2.78
CA PHE A 17 8.48 -18.76 1.96
C PHE A 17 7.00 -18.40 1.88
N GLY A 18 6.70 -17.14 1.73
CA GLY A 18 5.32 -16.71 1.64
C GLY A 18 5.18 -15.23 1.33
N PRO A 19 3.93 -14.76 1.26
CA PRO A 19 3.68 -13.36 0.98
C PRO A 19 4.02 -12.49 2.18
N THR A 20 4.64 -11.36 1.91
CA THR A 20 4.94 -10.33 2.90
C THR A 20 4.26 -9.06 2.47
N GLN A 21 3.57 -8.41 3.39
CA GLN A 21 2.91 -7.15 3.10
C GLN A 21 3.87 -6.00 3.28
N LYS A 22 3.86 -5.08 2.32
CA LYS A 22 4.63 -3.85 2.37
C LYS A 22 3.69 -2.68 2.19
N TYR A 23 4.11 -1.52 2.65
CA TYR A 23 3.27 -0.33 2.55
C TYR A 23 4.12 0.91 2.36
N ARG A 24 3.47 1.94 1.85
CA ARG A 24 4.09 3.25 1.68
C ARG A 24 3.01 4.32 1.88
N GLN A 25 3.38 5.39 2.57
CA GLN A 25 2.46 6.48 2.85
C GLN A 25 2.67 7.63 1.89
N PHE A 26 1.58 8.28 1.52
CA PHE A 26 1.56 9.43 0.62
C PHE A 26 0.70 10.53 1.25
N GLU A 27 1.06 11.77 0.99
CA GLU A 27 0.26 12.91 1.44
C GLU A 27 -0.85 13.23 0.46
N ASP A 28 -0.70 12.80 -0.78
CA ASP A 28 -1.62 13.09 -1.87
C ASP A 28 -2.34 11.83 -2.32
N HIS A 29 -3.68 11.92 -2.37
CA HIS A 29 -4.51 10.79 -2.77
C HIS A 29 -4.21 10.35 -4.21
N GLN A 30 -4.00 11.32 -5.09
CA GLN A 30 -3.76 11.02 -6.50
C GLN A 30 -2.48 10.23 -6.68
N SER A 31 -1.42 10.63 -5.99
CA SER A 31 -0.16 9.90 -6.02
C SER A 31 -0.30 8.50 -5.45
N ALA A 32 -1.04 8.37 -4.36
CA ALA A 32 -1.27 7.07 -3.75
C ALA A 32 -2.04 6.14 -4.68
N LYS A 33 -3.08 6.65 -5.32
CA LYS A 33 -3.86 5.87 -6.28
C LYS A 33 -3.00 5.41 -7.45
N TRP A 34 -2.17 6.32 -7.96
CA TRP A 34 -1.29 5.97 -9.06
C TRP A 34 -0.31 4.89 -8.66
N PHE A 35 0.27 5.02 -7.48
CA PHE A 35 1.21 4.04 -6.97
C PHE A 35 0.54 2.68 -6.75
N ALA A 36 -0.65 2.67 -6.18
CA ALA A 36 -1.41 1.44 -5.98
C ALA A 36 -1.68 0.73 -7.30
N LYS A 37 -2.03 1.51 -8.32
CA LYS A 37 -2.30 0.97 -9.65
C LYS A 37 -1.06 0.32 -10.24
N GLU A 38 0.10 0.96 -10.08
CA GLU A 38 1.36 0.42 -10.56
C GLU A 38 1.75 -0.85 -9.80
N MET A 39 1.57 -0.86 -8.50
CA MET A 39 1.88 -2.02 -7.69
C MET A 39 0.97 -3.19 -8.00
N GLU A 40 -0.30 -2.91 -8.29
CA GLU A 40 -1.25 -3.95 -8.68
C GLU A 40 -0.81 -4.66 -9.95
N LYS A 41 -0.26 -3.92 -10.89
CA LYS A 41 0.26 -4.50 -12.13
C LYS A 41 1.48 -5.38 -11.87
N CYS A 42 2.32 -4.99 -10.90
CA CYS A 42 3.56 -5.71 -10.62
C CYS A 42 3.36 -6.90 -9.69
N TYR A 43 2.44 -6.79 -8.76
CA TYR A 43 2.33 -7.76 -7.67
C TYR A 43 0.94 -8.40 -7.55
N ASN A 44 0.09 -8.21 -8.53
CA ASN A 44 -1.26 -8.79 -8.60
C ASN A 44 -2.23 -8.28 -7.55
N TRP A 45 -1.76 -7.58 -6.52
CA TRP A 45 -2.63 -7.12 -5.46
C TRP A 45 -2.04 -5.87 -4.82
N ALA A 46 -2.84 -4.84 -4.72
CA ALA A 46 -2.49 -3.62 -3.99
C ALA A 46 -3.77 -2.87 -3.66
N ILE A 47 -3.79 -2.24 -2.50
CA ILE A 47 -4.93 -1.42 -2.10
C ILE A 47 -4.43 -0.07 -1.61
N CYS A 48 -5.29 0.93 -1.74
CA CYS A 48 -5.03 2.26 -1.24
C CYS A 48 -6.07 2.57 -0.17
N VAL A 49 -5.63 2.86 1.03
CA VAL A 49 -6.53 3.14 2.14
C VAL A 49 -6.14 4.45 2.81
N GLU A 50 -7.11 5.07 3.44
CA GLU A 50 -6.89 6.28 4.20
C GLU A 50 -6.12 5.94 5.48
N SER A 51 -5.01 6.65 5.72
CA SER A 51 -4.10 6.31 6.83
C SER A 51 -4.75 6.32 8.19
N ARG A 52 -5.74 7.17 8.39
CA ARG A 52 -6.39 7.24 9.69
C ARG A 52 -7.08 5.93 10.07
N LEU A 53 -7.41 5.11 9.08
CA LEU A 53 -7.97 3.79 9.35
C LEU A 53 -6.91 2.83 9.89
N LEU A 54 -5.67 3.04 9.49
CA LEU A 54 -4.56 2.23 9.97
C LEU A 54 -4.06 2.69 11.33
N ASP A 55 -4.21 3.97 11.63
CA ASP A 55 -3.78 4.52 12.90
C ASP A 55 -4.62 3.99 14.09
N ASP A 56 -5.78 3.45 13.81
CA ASP A 56 -6.65 2.88 14.83
C ASP A 56 -6.21 1.47 15.25
N PHE A 57 -5.23 0.93 14.59
CA PHE A 57 -4.65 -0.34 14.98
C PHE A 57 -3.48 -0.11 15.94
#